data_a2e70ac5ac7c6f4c5d5d05593f4a8bef
#
_entry.id   a2e70ac5ac7c6f4c5d5d05593f4a8bef
#
_cell.length_a   1.000
_cell.length_b   1.000
_cell.length_c   1.000
_cell.angle_alpha   90.00
_cell.angle_beta   90.00
_cell.angle_gamma   90.00
#
_symmetry.space_group_name_H-M   'P 1'
#
loop_
_entity.id
_entity.type
_entity.pdbx_description
1 polymer ?
#
loop_
_entity_poly.entity_id
_entity_poly.type
_entity_poly.pdbx_seq_one_letter_code
_entity_poly.pdbx_strand_id
1 'polypeptide(L)'
;MLKVHPHALHRIMGEPKSIDPVLVTSEVAEIMKRTKRTDEEKALIQDLKNHTLSEGAKTAIEEWVIERVYGFKDFQGNKYTEKGLTLEDHAIKSVQMNSLFTMGEYIHMKKNERTIENNWLVGTPDIINLDHGRDTKCSWSGVQHPWSIRKAEKKMSEYGYEWQNRGYMMLTKKPKWFTDFVLLPTPENLIYGEDQREQQVILVNQIPLKKRITSICIERNLEIEELIKIKCSAAQVYANSFAMEIGVYKEFAA
;
A
#
# COMPACT_ATOMS: atom_id res chain seq x y z
N MET A 1 -18.77 5.61 7.46
CA MET A 1 -17.59 6.40 7.04
C MET A 1 -16.67 5.53 6.19
N LEU A 2 -16.09 6.05 5.10
CA LEU A 2 -15.12 5.34 4.28
C LEU A 2 -13.79 5.22 5.03
N LYS A 3 -13.34 4.00 5.33
CA LYS A 3 -12.00 3.74 5.85
C LYS A 3 -11.17 3.09 4.75
N VAL A 4 -10.02 3.66 4.45
CA VAL A 4 -9.16 3.18 3.36
C VAL A 4 -8.25 2.06 3.87
N HIS A 5 -8.12 0.98 3.10
CA HIS A 5 -7.14 -0.06 3.41
C HIS A 5 -5.72 0.41 3.07
N PRO A 6 -4.71 0.14 3.92
CA PRO A 6 -3.33 0.56 3.66
C PRO A 6 -2.79 0.16 2.29
N HIS A 7 -3.10 -1.05 1.80
CA HIS A 7 -2.69 -1.49 0.46
C HIS A 7 -3.33 -0.69 -0.68
N ALA A 8 -4.46 -0.02 -0.43
CA ALA A 8 -5.17 0.80 -1.41
C ALA A 8 -4.80 2.30 -1.33
N LEU A 9 -4.02 2.73 -0.32
CA LEU A 9 -3.65 4.13 -0.15
C LEU A 9 -3.00 4.74 -1.38
N HIS A 10 -2.12 4.00 -2.07
CA HIS A 10 -1.44 4.48 -3.27
C HIS A 10 -2.41 5.00 -4.34
N ARG A 11 -3.64 4.50 -4.37
CA ARG A 11 -4.67 4.90 -5.34
C ARG A 11 -5.18 6.33 -5.10
N ILE A 12 -5.15 6.82 -3.84
CA ILE A 12 -5.63 8.16 -3.49
C ILE A 12 -4.50 9.15 -3.20
N MET A 13 -3.25 8.68 -3.07
CA MET A 13 -2.09 9.52 -2.74
C MET A 13 -1.44 10.15 -3.97
N GLY A 14 -1.92 9.87 -5.17
CA GLY A 14 -1.40 10.44 -6.42
C GLY A 14 -1.54 11.97 -6.45
N GLU A 15 -0.51 12.66 -6.95
CA GLU A 15 -0.53 14.10 -7.11
C GLU A 15 -1.53 14.51 -8.21
N PRO A 16 -2.45 15.47 -7.94
CA PRO A 16 -3.38 15.97 -8.94
C PRO A 16 -2.65 16.84 -9.96
N LYS A 17 -3.07 16.78 -11.21
CA LYS A 17 -2.53 17.64 -12.30
C LYS A 17 -2.91 19.11 -12.11
N SER A 18 -4.08 19.39 -11.54
CA SER A 18 -4.62 20.73 -11.29
C SER A 18 -5.26 20.78 -9.90
N ILE A 19 -5.42 21.96 -9.34
CA ILE A 19 -6.17 22.17 -8.11
C ILE A 19 -7.67 22.05 -8.43
N ASP A 20 -8.45 21.50 -7.51
CA ASP A 20 -9.90 21.41 -7.62
C ASP A 20 -10.48 22.82 -7.78
N PRO A 21 -11.28 23.09 -8.84
CA PRO A 21 -11.86 24.41 -9.08
C PRO A 21 -12.61 25.02 -7.89
N VAL A 22 -13.20 24.18 -7.04
CA VAL A 22 -13.90 24.64 -5.82
C VAL A 22 -12.95 25.30 -4.81
N LEU A 23 -11.66 24.91 -4.82
CA LEU A 23 -10.62 25.46 -3.93
C LEU A 23 -9.93 26.69 -4.54
N VAL A 24 -10.22 27.05 -5.79
CA VAL A 24 -9.55 28.15 -6.50
C VAL A 24 -10.30 29.44 -6.28
N THR A 25 -9.83 30.26 -5.32
CA THR A 25 -10.30 31.64 -5.15
C THR A 25 -9.72 32.55 -6.24
N SER A 26 -10.23 33.77 -6.36
CA SER A 26 -9.68 34.78 -7.30
C SER A 26 -8.20 35.07 -7.05
N GLU A 27 -7.78 35.11 -5.77
CA GLU A 27 -6.39 35.32 -5.38
C GLU A 27 -5.51 34.13 -5.83
N VAL A 28 -5.97 32.88 -5.57
CA VAL A 28 -5.26 31.67 -6.00
C VAL A 28 -5.14 31.64 -7.53
N ALA A 29 -6.18 32.01 -8.26
CA ALA A 29 -6.16 32.06 -9.72
C ALA A 29 -5.09 33.05 -10.24
N GLU A 30 -4.93 34.20 -9.59
CA GLU A 30 -3.86 35.16 -9.93
C GLU A 30 -2.45 34.62 -9.61
N ILE A 31 -2.28 33.94 -8.47
CA ILE A 31 -1.02 33.28 -8.12
C ILE A 31 -0.68 32.18 -9.15
N MET A 32 -1.67 31.41 -9.60
CA MET A 32 -1.46 30.34 -10.59
C MET A 32 -0.98 30.86 -11.95
N LYS A 33 -1.34 32.08 -12.35
CA LYS A 33 -0.88 32.72 -13.60
C LYS A 33 0.58 33.20 -13.54
N ARG A 34 1.15 33.38 -12.34
CA ARG A 34 2.51 33.90 -12.17
C ARG A 34 3.55 32.87 -12.64
N THR A 35 4.53 33.34 -13.38
CA THR A 35 5.70 32.54 -13.81
C THR A 35 6.72 32.35 -12.69
N LYS A 36 6.82 33.33 -11.78
CA LYS A 36 7.64 33.27 -10.57
C LYS A 36 6.74 33.42 -9.35
N ARG A 37 6.86 32.50 -8.41
CA ARG A 37 6.10 32.49 -7.15
C ARG A 37 7.04 32.56 -5.98
N THR A 38 6.61 33.23 -4.91
CA THR A 38 7.31 33.20 -3.61
C THR A 38 7.21 31.82 -2.99
N ASP A 39 7.96 31.56 -1.95
CA ASP A 39 7.91 30.25 -1.28
C ASP A 39 6.59 30.04 -0.53
N GLU A 40 5.98 31.12 0.01
CA GLU A 40 4.65 31.11 0.60
C GLU A 40 3.57 30.77 -0.44
N GLU A 41 3.65 31.36 -1.64
CA GLU A 41 2.72 31.05 -2.74
C GLU A 41 2.87 29.61 -3.21
N LYS A 42 4.10 29.08 -3.29
CA LYS A 42 4.33 27.67 -3.62
C LYS A 42 3.75 26.74 -2.54
N ALA A 43 3.95 27.08 -1.26
CA ALA A 43 3.40 26.32 -0.15
C ALA A 43 1.86 26.31 -0.18
N LEU A 44 1.22 27.45 -0.44
CA LEU A 44 -0.23 27.54 -0.60
C LEU A 44 -0.74 26.64 -1.75
N ILE A 45 -0.10 26.72 -2.92
CA ILE A 45 -0.46 25.87 -4.06
C ILE A 45 -0.29 24.40 -3.73
N GLN A 46 0.79 24.02 -3.03
CA GLN A 46 1.00 22.64 -2.63
C GLN A 46 -0.05 22.18 -1.60
N ASP A 47 -0.41 23.01 -0.65
CA ASP A 47 -1.47 22.71 0.31
C ASP A 47 -2.81 22.47 -0.37
N LEU A 48 -3.21 23.32 -1.31
CA LEU A 48 -4.42 23.14 -2.11
C LEU A 48 -4.38 21.86 -2.95
N LYS A 49 -3.22 21.49 -3.50
CA LYS A 49 -3.05 20.20 -4.18
C LYS A 49 -3.18 19.03 -3.23
N ASN A 50 -2.72 19.15 -1.99
CA ASN A 50 -2.88 18.10 -0.99
C ASN A 50 -4.36 17.83 -0.68
N HIS A 51 -5.21 18.85 -0.70
CA HIS A 51 -6.66 18.73 -0.53
C HIS A 51 -7.41 18.30 -1.81
N THR A 52 -6.75 18.29 -2.95
CA THR A 52 -7.32 17.91 -4.24
C THR A 52 -7.07 16.42 -4.52
N LEU A 53 -8.06 15.72 -5.05
CA LEU A 53 -7.93 14.35 -5.55
C LEU A 53 -7.51 14.33 -7.01
N SER A 54 -6.62 13.42 -7.39
CA SER A 54 -6.35 13.14 -8.81
C SER A 54 -7.54 12.43 -9.45
N GLU A 55 -7.67 12.47 -10.78
CA GLU A 55 -8.74 11.75 -11.48
C GLU A 55 -8.68 10.24 -11.23
N GLY A 56 -7.48 9.65 -11.15
CA GLY A 56 -7.34 8.25 -10.78
C GLY A 56 -7.80 7.95 -9.35
N ALA A 57 -7.63 8.92 -8.43
CA ALA A 57 -8.16 8.79 -7.07
C ALA A 57 -9.69 8.83 -7.05
N LYS A 58 -10.30 9.73 -7.82
CA LYS A 58 -11.76 9.80 -7.95
C LYS A 58 -12.33 8.48 -8.48
N THR A 59 -11.79 7.96 -9.58
CA THR A 59 -12.18 6.65 -10.14
C THR A 59 -12.08 5.54 -9.10
N ALA A 60 -10.97 5.49 -8.34
CA ALA A 60 -10.81 4.48 -7.29
C ALA A 60 -11.88 4.58 -6.20
N ILE A 61 -12.24 5.81 -5.81
CA ILE A 61 -13.28 6.04 -4.79
C ILE A 61 -14.67 5.65 -5.32
N GLU A 62 -14.98 5.95 -6.57
CA GLU A 62 -16.21 5.53 -7.24
C GLU A 62 -16.35 4.01 -7.24
N GLU A 63 -15.29 3.28 -7.62
CA GLU A 63 -15.23 1.82 -7.54
C GLU A 63 -15.51 1.32 -6.10
N TRP A 64 -14.91 1.93 -5.08
CA TRP A 64 -15.16 1.54 -3.68
C TRP A 64 -16.58 1.81 -3.21
N VAL A 65 -17.21 2.90 -3.66
CA VAL A 65 -18.64 3.16 -3.39
C VAL A 65 -19.52 2.10 -4.03
N ILE A 66 -19.26 1.78 -5.30
CA ILE A 66 -19.98 0.73 -6.05
C ILE A 66 -19.78 -0.65 -5.43
N GLU A 67 -18.53 -0.99 -5.06
CA GLU A 67 -18.24 -2.26 -4.37
C GLU A 67 -18.99 -2.37 -3.04
N ARG A 68 -18.99 -1.29 -2.24
CA ARG A 68 -19.65 -1.28 -0.93
C ARG A 68 -21.17 -1.40 -1.02
N VAL A 69 -21.79 -0.74 -1.98
CA VAL A 69 -23.27 -0.71 -2.12
C VAL A 69 -23.80 -1.92 -2.87
N TYR A 70 -23.15 -2.30 -3.97
CA TYR A 70 -23.65 -3.33 -4.87
C TYR A 70 -22.86 -4.64 -4.82
N GLY A 71 -21.69 -4.66 -4.19
CA GLY A 71 -20.82 -5.85 -4.10
C GLY A 71 -20.03 -6.18 -5.37
N PHE A 72 -20.04 -5.32 -6.38
CA PHE A 72 -19.23 -5.52 -7.57
C PHE A 72 -17.74 -5.37 -7.26
N LYS A 73 -16.94 -6.37 -7.66
CA LYS A 73 -15.50 -6.35 -7.52
C LYS A 73 -14.84 -6.43 -8.89
N ASP A 74 -14.09 -5.43 -9.24
CA ASP A 74 -13.33 -5.41 -10.49
C ASP A 74 -12.23 -6.49 -10.49
N PHE A 75 -11.55 -6.67 -9.36
CA PHE A 75 -10.48 -7.65 -9.22
C PHE A 75 -10.88 -8.83 -8.34
N GLN A 76 -10.93 -10.03 -8.93
CA GLN A 76 -11.26 -11.28 -8.23
C GLN A 76 -10.03 -12.13 -7.88
N GLY A 77 -8.84 -11.59 -8.06
CA GLY A 77 -7.57 -12.30 -7.86
C GLY A 77 -6.99 -12.86 -9.17
N ASN A 78 -5.74 -13.24 -9.09
CA ASN A 78 -5.00 -13.92 -10.16
C ASN A 78 -3.93 -14.84 -9.54
N LYS A 79 -3.21 -15.60 -10.38
CA LYS A 79 -2.16 -16.53 -9.94
C LYS A 79 -1.08 -15.88 -9.04
N TYR A 80 -0.80 -14.59 -9.21
CA TYR A 80 0.17 -13.86 -8.37
C TYR A 80 -0.38 -13.64 -6.95
N THR A 81 -1.63 -13.22 -6.86
CA THR A 81 -2.35 -13.05 -5.59
C THR A 81 -2.54 -14.40 -4.89
N GLU A 82 -2.92 -15.43 -5.65
CA GLU A 82 -3.11 -16.79 -5.13
C GLU A 82 -1.80 -17.36 -4.56
N LYS A 83 -0.68 -17.21 -5.26
CA LYS A 83 0.64 -17.57 -4.73
C LYS A 83 0.94 -16.82 -3.44
N GLY A 84 0.69 -15.52 -3.40
CA GLY A 84 0.91 -14.67 -2.21
C GLY A 84 0.13 -15.18 -1.01
N LEU A 85 -1.18 -15.38 -1.16
CA LEU A 85 -2.06 -15.88 -0.10
C LEU A 85 -1.67 -17.29 0.37
N THR A 86 -1.40 -18.21 -0.56
CA THR A 86 -1.02 -19.60 -0.25
C THR A 86 0.30 -19.67 0.52
N LEU A 87 1.24 -18.77 0.22
CA LEU A 87 2.59 -18.81 0.80
C LEU A 87 2.84 -17.79 1.90
N GLU A 88 1.86 -16.99 2.31
CA GLU A 88 2.03 -15.94 3.32
C GLU A 88 2.65 -16.47 4.62
N ASP A 89 2.08 -17.54 5.19
CA ASP A 89 2.60 -18.16 6.42
C ASP A 89 4.02 -18.71 6.25
N HIS A 90 4.32 -19.26 5.07
CA HIS A 90 5.66 -19.74 4.73
C HIS A 90 6.66 -18.59 4.57
N ALA A 91 6.22 -17.46 4.01
CA ALA A 91 7.04 -16.25 3.89
C ALA A 91 7.37 -15.67 5.26
N ILE A 92 6.38 -15.51 6.13
CA ILE A 92 6.55 -15.08 7.53
C ILE A 92 7.53 -16.00 8.26
N LYS A 93 7.34 -17.32 8.17
CA LYS A 93 8.24 -18.29 8.77
C LYS A 93 9.67 -18.22 8.22
N SER A 94 9.81 -17.95 6.92
CA SER A 94 11.12 -17.78 6.28
C SER A 94 11.86 -16.55 6.80
N VAL A 95 11.14 -15.42 6.99
CA VAL A 95 11.70 -14.21 7.60
C VAL A 95 12.07 -14.46 9.06
N GLN A 96 11.23 -15.15 9.83
CA GLN A 96 11.55 -15.56 11.20
C GLN A 96 12.83 -16.40 11.27
N MET A 97 12.95 -17.42 10.42
CA MET A 97 14.15 -18.28 10.36
C MET A 97 15.39 -17.51 9.94
N ASN A 98 15.27 -16.57 9.00
CA ASN A 98 16.39 -15.75 8.58
C ASN A 98 16.87 -14.81 9.70
N SER A 99 15.97 -14.28 10.51
CA SER A 99 16.31 -13.39 11.64
C SER A 99 16.95 -14.13 12.83
N LEU A 100 16.83 -15.46 12.91
CA LEU A 100 17.61 -16.28 13.87
C LEU A 100 19.12 -16.04 13.75
N PHE A 101 19.59 -15.78 12.55
CA PHE A 101 21.00 -15.50 12.28
C PHE A 101 21.41 -14.05 12.60
N THR A 102 20.46 -13.19 12.92
CA THR A 102 20.64 -11.74 13.15
C THR A 102 20.23 -11.28 14.55
N MET A 103 20.39 -12.13 15.59
CA MET A 103 20.28 -11.74 17.01
C MET A 103 18.92 -11.81 17.70
N GLY A 104 18.11 -12.83 17.43
CA GLY A 104 17.03 -13.18 18.39
C GLY A 104 15.73 -12.39 18.28
N GLU A 105 15.56 -11.48 17.33
CA GLU A 105 14.31 -10.75 17.08
C GLU A 105 13.14 -11.67 16.69
N TYR A 106 13.43 -12.85 16.17
CA TYR A 106 12.43 -13.80 15.65
C TYR A 106 11.45 -14.32 16.69
N ILE A 107 11.82 -14.38 17.99
CA ILE A 107 10.99 -14.92 19.07
C ILE A 107 9.66 -14.15 19.16
N HIS A 108 9.67 -12.88 18.80
CA HIS A 108 8.51 -12.00 18.85
C HIS A 108 7.81 -11.84 17.50
N MET A 109 8.37 -12.41 16.42
CA MET A 109 7.74 -12.36 15.10
C MET A 109 6.61 -13.38 15.02
N LYS A 110 5.40 -12.96 15.33
CA LYS A 110 4.19 -13.76 15.14
C LYS A 110 3.32 -13.11 14.08
N LYS A 111 2.65 -13.94 13.27
CA LYS A 111 1.61 -13.45 12.38
C LYS A 111 0.56 -12.72 13.22
N ASN A 112 0.20 -11.53 12.76
CA ASN A 112 -0.88 -10.78 13.35
C ASN A 112 -2.19 -11.11 12.61
N GLU A 113 -3.22 -11.45 13.35
CA GLU A 113 -4.56 -11.70 12.82
C GLU A 113 -5.54 -10.59 13.21
N ARG A 114 -5.05 -9.60 13.97
CA ARG A 114 -5.90 -8.54 14.49
C ARG A 114 -6.01 -7.41 13.48
N THR A 115 -7.22 -7.08 13.10
CA THR A 115 -7.55 -5.85 12.37
C THR A 115 -7.44 -4.64 13.30
N ILE A 116 -6.76 -3.61 12.83
CA ILE A 116 -6.57 -2.33 13.53
C ILE A 116 -7.20 -1.24 12.68
N GLU A 117 -7.88 -0.30 13.34
CA GLU A 117 -8.51 0.81 12.65
C GLU A 117 -8.38 2.13 13.41
N ASN A 118 -8.52 3.22 12.67
CA ASN A 118 -8.71 4.57 13.17
C ASN A 118 -9.78 5.28 12.32
N ASN A 119 -9.87 6.60 12.41
CA ASN A 119 -10.87 7.37 11.67
C ASN A 119 -10.69 7.33 10.14
N TRP A 120 -9.52 7.00 9.63
CA TRP A 120 -9.17 7.07 8.20
C TRP A 120 -8.85 5.71 7.58
N LEU A 121 -8.25 4.83 8.36
CA LEU A 121 -7.69 3.57 7.87
C LEU A 121 -8.23 2.37 8.63
N VAL A 122 -8.28 1.23 7.94
CA VAL A 122 -8.56 -0.09 8.52
C VAL A 122 -7.66 -1.12 7.83
N GLY A 123 -6.99 -2.01 8.59
CA GLY A 123 -6.16 -3.03 8.00
C GLY A 123 -5.60 -4.04 8.99
N THR A 124 -5.11 -5.14 8.44
CA THR A 124 -4.50 -6.26 9.18
C THR A 124 -3.07 -6.40 8.70
N PRO A 125 -2.08 -5.80 9.39
CA PRO A 125 -0.67 -5.97 9.04
C PRO A 125 -0.20 -7.39 9.32
N ASP A 126 0.77 -7.90 8.56
CA ASP A 126 1.24 -9.30 8.69
C ASP A 126 1.92 -9.56 10.04
N ILE A 127 2.83 -8.67 10.46
CA ILE A 127 3.61 -8.82 11.69
C ILE A 127 3.69 -7.49 12.44
N ILE A 128 3.45 -7.53 13.75
CA ILE A 128 3.63 -6.38 14.66
C ILE A 128 4.57 -6.82 15.79
N ASN A 129 5.78 -6.27 15.80
CA ASN A 129 6.76 -6.46 16.88
C ASN A 129 6.70 -5.32 17.90
N LEU A 130 7.57 -5.39 18.92
CA LEU A 130 7.62 -4.38 19.98
C LEU A 130 7.99 -2.99 19.43
N ASP A 131 8.95 -2.89 18.53
CA ASP A 131 9.53 -1.64 18.01
C ASP A 131 9.33 -1.40 16.52
N HIS A 132 8.84 -2.39 15.77
CA HIS A 132 8.60 -2.27 14.33
C HIS A 132 7.46 -3.16 13.85
N GLY A 133 7.02 -2.93 12.60
CA GLY A 133 6.15 -3.86 11.89
C GLY A 133 6.82 -4.42 10.64
N ARG A 134 6.22 -5.46 10.08
CA ARG A 134 6.67 -6.09 8.82
C ARG A 134 5.50 -6.47 7.95
N ASP A 135 5.74 -6.43 6.66
CA ASP A 135 4.84 -6.88 5.61
C ASP A 135 5.62 -7.78 4.64
N THR A 136 5.11 -8.97 4.37
CA THR A 136 5.78 -9.95 3.53
C THR A 136 5.21 -9.95 2.11
N LYS A 137 6.09 -10.01 1.11
CA LYS A 137 5.72 -10.04 -0.30
C LYS A 137 6.35 -11.22 -1.01
N CYS A 138 5.55 -12.23 -1.35
CA CYS A 138 6.02 -13.37 -2.13
C CYS A 138 6.32 -12.97 -3.57
N SER A 139 7.57 -13.12 -3.99
CA SER A 139 7.95 -12.92 -5.38
C SER A 139 7.42 -14.04 -6.25
N TRP A 140 6.84 -13.70 -7.41
CA TRP A 140 6.31 -14.69 -8.35
C TRP A 140 7.39 -15.62 -8.89
N SER A 141 8.52 -15.06 -9.30
CA SER A 141 9.64 -15.81 -9.90
C SER A 141 10.99 -15.20 -9.50
N GLY A 142 12.07 -15.96 -9.74
CA GLY A 142 13.43 -15.47 -9.53
C GLY A 142 13.78 -14.23 -10.36
N VAL A 143 13.25 -14.13 -11.59
CA VAL A 143 13.46 -12.96 -12.46
C VAL A 143 12.79 -11.71 -11.88
N GLN A 144 11.63 -11.86 -11.27
CA GLN A 144 10.88 -10.74 -10.67
C GLN A 144 11.28 -10.45 -9.24
N HIS A 145 12.08 -11.32 -8.60
CA HIS A 145 12.56 -11.08 -7.25
C HIS A 145 13.53 -9.87 -7.20
N PRO A 146 13.36 -8.94 -6.25
CA PRO A 146 14.26 -7.80 -6.14
C PRO A 146 15.56 -8.21 -5.42
N TRP A 147 16.53 -8.74 -6.16
CA TRP A 147 17.81 -9.23 -5.63
C TRP A 147 18.74 -8.16 -5.01
N SER A 148 18.33 -6.90 -5.02
CA SER A 148 19.10 -5.80 -4.44
C SER A 148 18.18 -4.74 -3.83
N ILE A 149 18.72 -3.97 -2.87
CA ILE A 149 17.99 -2.88 -2.22
C ILE A 149 17.44 -1.90 -3.26
N ARG A 150 18.24 -1.46 -4.24
CA ARG A 150 17.79 -0.58 -5.31
C ARG A 150 16.58 -1.13 -6.10
N LYS A 151 16.54 -2.46 -6.35
CA LYS A 151 15.36 -3.07 -7.00
C LYS A 151 14.17 -3.18 -6.06
N ALA A 152 14.40 -3.38 -4.78
CA ALA A 152 13.36 -3.40 -3.77
C ALA A 152 12.73 -2.00 -3.60
N GLU A 153 13.54 -0.94 -3.52
CA GLU A 153 13.08 0.46 -3.50
C GLU A 153 12.19 0.79 -4.69
N LYS A 154 12.63 0.40 -5.89
CA LYS A 154 11.84 0.58 -7.11
C LYS A 154 10.48 -0.12 -6.99
N LYS A 155 10.43 -1.36 -6.50
CA LYS A 155 9.17 -2.08 -6.28
C LYS A 155 8.30 -1.42 -5.21
N MET A 156 8.89 -0.92 -4.12
CA MET A 156 8.14 -0.19 -3.08
C MET A 156 7.34 0.96 -3.68
N SER A 157 7.96 1.74 -4.57
CA SER A 157 7.32 2.86 -5.24
C SER A 157 6.31 2.41 -6.30
N GLU A 158 6.71 1.52 -7.22
CA GLU A 158 5.89 1.11 -8.38
C GLU A 158 4.60 0.37 -8.00
N TYR A 159 4.64 -0.42 -6.92
CA TYR A 159 3.50 -1.23 -6.47
C TYR A 159 2.74 -0.63 -5.28
N GLY A 160 3.11 0.57 -4.86
CA GLY A 160 2.44 1.27 -3.75
C GLY A 160 2.70 0.67 -2.37
N TYR A 161 3.70 -0.21 -2.22
CA TYR A 161 4.02 -0.83 -0.94
C TYR A 161 4.52 0.18 0.11
N GLU A 162 5.16 1.27 -0.35
CA GLU A 162 5.53 2.35 0.55
C GLU A 162 4.30 2.94 1.24
N TRP A 163 3.24 3.24 0.49
CA TRP A 163 1.99 3.77 1.05
C TRP A 163 1.31 2.77 1.98
N GLN A 164 1.35 1.48 1.65
CA GLN A 164 0.86 0.43 2.54
C GLN A 164 1.59 0.46 3.88
N ASN A 165 2.92 0.52 3.88
CA ASN A 165 3.73 0.59 5.09
C ASN A 165 3.47 1.88 5.88
N ARG A 166 3.36 3.03 5.23
CA ARG A 166 2.99 4.32 5.84
C ARG A 166 1.64 4.22 6.57
N GLY A 167 0.66 3.60 5.92
CA GLY A 167 -0.66 3.35 6.50
C GLY A 167 -0.59 2.45 7.74
N TYR A 168 0.18 1.36 7.68
CA TYR A 168 0.37 0.49 8.83
C TYR A 168 1.13 1.16 9.98
N MET A 169 2.16 1.98 9.70
CA MET A 169 2.82 2.79 10.73
C MET A 169 1.88 3.79 11.37
N MET A 170 1.00 4.43 10.60
CA MET A 170 -0.03 5.32 11.12
C MET A 170 -1.02 4.59 12.03
N LEU A 171 -1.43 3.36 11.70
CA LEU A 171 -2.33 2.55 12.51
C LEU A 171 -1.70 2.04 13.80
N THR A 172 -0.47 1.54 13.71
CA THR A 172 0.22 0.84 14.81
C THR A 172 1.11 1.72 15.67
N LYS A 173 1.40 2.95 15.20
CA LYS A 173 2.34 3.91 15.81
C LYS A 173 3.78 3.39 15.88
N LYS A 174 4.13 2.36 15.09
CA LYS A 174 5.49 1.82 15.06
C LYS A 174 6.45 2.79 14.37
N PRO A 175 7.68 2.98 14.89
CA PRO A 175 8.65 3.92 14.33
C PRO A 175 9.28 3.46 13.02
N LYS A 176 9.24 2.14 12.75
CA LYS A 176 9.84 1.54 11.54
C LYS A 176 8.91 0.50 10.97
N TRP A 177 9.03 0.30 9.66
CA TRP A 177 8.32 -0.77 8.95
C TRP A 177 9.21 -1.42 7.90
N PHE A 178 9.24 -2.74 7.90
CA PHE A 178 9.97 -3.52 6.91
C PHE A 178 9.04 -4.09 5.86
N THR A 179 9.46 -4.08 4.61
CA THR A 179 8.92 -4.96 3.58
C THR A 179 9.92 -6.04 3.27
N ASP A 180 9.53 -7.29 3.45
CA ASP A 180 10.34 -8.46 3.20
C ASP A 180 9.88 -9.12 1.89
N PHE A 181 10.64 -8.94 0.83
CA PHE A 181 10.44 -9.68 -0.41
C PHE A 181 11.03 -11.07 -0.27
N VAL A 182 10.19 -12.09 -0.37
CA VAL A 182 10.58 -13.48 -0.18
C VAL A 182 10.36 -14.26 -1.47
N LEU A 183 11.39 -14.97 -1.94
CA LEU A 183 11.29 -15.90 -3.06
C LEU A 183 11.09 -17.32 -2.53
N LEU A 184 9.89 -17.85 -2.72
CA LEU A 184 9.53 -19.23 -2.36
C LEU A 184 9.16 -20.03 -3.60
N PRO A 185 9.34 -21.37 -3.55
CA PRO A 185 8.86 -22.26 -4.59
C PRO A 185 7.36 -22.03 -4.84
N THR A 186 6.96 -22.03 -6.10
CA THR A 186 5.55 -21.89 -6.46
C THR A 186 4.80 -23.17 -6.14
N PRO A 187 3.60 -23.11 -5.53
CA PRO A 187 2.74 -24.28 -5.33
C PRO A 187 2.44 -25.00 -6.64
N GLU A 188 2.42 -26.33 -6.61
CA GLU A 188 2.26 -27.18 -7.80
C GLU A 188 0.96 -26.89 -8.57
N ASN A 189 -0.13 -26.54 -7.89
CA ASN A 189 -1.41 -26.16 -8.52
C ASN A 189 -1.35 -24.86 -9.33
N LEU A 190 -0.27 -24.08 -9.20
CA LEU A 190 -0.04 -22.82 -9.94
C LEU A 190 1.03 -22.95 -11.02
N ILE A 191 1.51 -24.18 -11.29
CA ILE A 191 2.57 -24.46 -12.26
C ILE A 191 1.96 -25.07 -13.52
N TYR A 192 2.40 -24.56 -14.65
CA TYR A 192 1.95 -25.01 -15.96
C TYR A 192 3.17 -25.47 -16.81
N GLY A 193 3.47 -26.77 -16.74
CA GLY A 193 4.55 -27.39 -17.51
C GLY A 193 5.92 -27.43 -16.83
N GLU A 194 6.79 -28.27 -17.38
CA GLU A 194 8.11 -28.61 -16.81
C GLU A 194 9.06 -27.42 -16.78
N ASP A 195 9.07 -26.57 -17.80
CA ASP A 195 9.95 -25.38 -17.84
C ASP A 195 9.62 -24.42 -16.69
N GLN A 196 8.33 -24.26 -16.37
CA GLN A 196 7.93 -23.41 -15.25
C GLN A 196 8.29 -24.07 -13.91
N ARG A 197 8.15 -25.38 -13.81
CA ARG A 197 8.55 -26.15 -12.63
C ARG A 197 10.05 -26.03 -12.38
N GLU A 198 10.86 -26.18 -13.42
CA GLU A 198 12.32 -25.98 -13.32
C GLU A 198 12.63 -24.58 -12.75
N GLN A 199 12.07 -23.52 -13.34
CA GLN A 199 12.37 -22.14 -12.98
C GLN A 199 11.84 -21.72 -11.60
N GLN A 200 10.67 -22.20 -11.19
CA GLN A 200 9.97 -21.69 -10.02
C GLN A 200 9.98 -22.64 -8.80
N VAL A 201 10.45 -23.85 -8.97
CA VAL A 201 10.58 -24.83 -7.89
C VAL A 201 12.02 -25.31 -7.77
N ILE A 202 12.55 -25.95 -8.82
CA ILE A 202 13.85 -26.63 -8.73
C ILE A 202 14.98 -25.62 -8.51
N LEU A 203 15.11 -24.62 -9.37
CA LEU A 203 16.14 -23.58 -9.24
C LEU A 203 15.95 -22.74 -7.97
N VAL A 204 14.72 -22.44 -7.57
CA VAL A 204 14.47 -21.72 -6.32
C VAL A 204 14.98 -22.49 -5.10
N ASN A 205 14.76 -23.82 -5.07
CA ASN A 205 15.20 -24.65 -3.95
C ASN A 205 16.72 -24.79 -3.85
N GLN A 206 17.46 -24.61 -4.95
CA GLN A 206 18.93 -24.62 -4.96
C GLN A 206 19.54 -23.36 -4.30
N ILE A 207 18.77 -22.28 -4.16
CA ILE A 207 19.26 -21.02 -3.59
C ILE A 207 19.10 -21.06 -2.06
N PRO A 208 20.15 -20.81 -1.27
CA PRO A 208 20.04 -20.72 0.19
C PRO A 208 18.98 -19.70 0.64
N LEU A 209 18.18 -20.03 1.66
CA LEU A 209 17.06 -19.20 2.12
C LEU A 209 17.46 -17.74 2.38
N LYS A 210 18.59 -17.53 3.04
CA LYS A 210 19.11 -16.18 3.34
C LYS A 210 19.35 -15.29 2.12
N LYS A 211 19.54 -15.90 0.94
CA LYS A 211 19.72 -15.18 -0.32
C LYS A 211 18.39 -14.94 -1.05
N ARG A 212 17.31 -15.60 -0.62
CA ARG A 212 15.96 -15.46 -1.19
C ARG A 212 15.11 -14.41 -0.49
N ILE A 213 15.69 -13.64 0.43
CA ILE A 213 15.00 -12.59 1.19
C ILE A 213 15.73 -11.28 0.99
N THR A 214 14.98 -10.28 0.53
CA THR A 214 15.47 -8.89 0.42
C THR A 214 14.54 -8.02 1.25
N SER A 215 15.06 -7.44 2.33
CA SER A 215 14.32 -6.60 3.25
C SER A 215 14.66 -5.14 3.04
N ILE A 216 13.66 -4.28 3.06
CA ILE A 216 13.80 -2.83 3.03
C ILE A 216 13.05 -2.22 4.21
N CYS A 217 13.65 -1.24 4.87
CA CYS A 217 13.07 -0.55 6.01
C CYS A 217 12.75 0.90 5.65
N ILE A 218 11.59 1.37 6.06
CA ILE A 218 11.25 2.79 6.05
C ILE A 218 10.93 3.26 7.47
N GLU A 219 11.23 4.53 7.75
CA GLU A 219 10.95 5.16 9.02
C GLU A 219 9.63 5.92 8.99
N ARG A 220 8.99 6.03 10.15
CA ARG A 220 7.75 6.77 10.32
C ARG A 220 7.97 8.26 10.06
N ASN A 221 7.03 8.89 9.35
CA ASN A 221 7.04 10.31 9.06
C ASN A 221 5.67 10.90 9.37
N LEU A 222 5.60 11.83 10.34
CA LEU A 222 4.35 12.42 10.78
C LEU A 222 3.74 13.38 9.75
N GLU A 223 4.54 14.04 8.93
CA GLU A 223 4.05 14.92 7.86
C GLU A 223 3.32 14.10 6.79
N ILE A 224 3.84 12.91 6.47
CA ILE A 224 3.16 11.97 5.56
C ILE A 224 1.87 11.45 6.18
N GLU A 225 1.82 11.20 7.48
CA GLU A 225 0.57 10.81 8.16
C GLU A 225 -0.49 11.92 8.09
N GLU A 226 -0.11 13.19 8.21
CA GLU A 226 -1.04 14.32 8.03
C GLU A 226 -1.53 14.38 6.57
N LEU A 227 -0.65 14.18 5.59
CA LEU A 227 -1.06 14.09 4.19
C LEU A 227 -2.04 12.94 3.94
N ILE A 228 -1.82 11.76 4.54
CA ILE A 228 -2.77 10.64 4.46
C ILE A 228 -4.13 11.05 5.03
N LYS A 229 -4.18 11.73 6.18
CA LYS A 229 -5.45 12.20 6.78
C LYS A 229 -6.19 13.16 5.86
N ILE A 230 -5.47 14.13 5.28
CA ILE A 230 -6.03 15.10 4.33
C ILE A 230 -6.64 14.36 3.13
N LYS A 231 -5.88 13.46 2.51
CA LYS A 231 -6.35 12.70 1.34
C LYS A 231 -7.53 11.77 1.66
N CYS A 232 -7.50 11.08 2.80
CA CYS A 232 -8.63 10.26 3.24
C CYS A 232 -9.88 11.10 3.53
N SER A 233 -9.72 12.31 4.10
CA SER A 233 -10.84 13.22 4.33
C SER A 233 -11.44 13.73 3.02
N ALA A 234 -10.59 14.13 2.06
CA ALA A 234 -11.02 14.51 0.72
C ALA A 234 -11.74 13.34 0.00
N ALA A 235 -11.20 12.11 0.14
CA ALA A 235 -11.82 10.90 -0.40
C ALA A 235 -13.21 10.64 0.19
N GLN A 236 -13.40 10.85 1.51
CA GLN A 236 -14.71 10.71 2.15
C GLN A 236 -15.72 11.74 1.62
N VAL A 237 -15.30 13.00 1.45
CA VAL A 237 -16.16 14.07 0.90
C VAL A 237 -16.60 13.71 -0.52
N TYR A 238 -15.65 13.29 -1.37
CA TYR A 238 -15.92 12.89 -2.74
C TYR A 238 -16.83 11.65 -2.80
N ALA A 239 -16.57 10.63 -1.98
CA ALA A 239 -17.42 9.43 -1.91
C ALA A 239 -18.87 9.75 -1.54
N ASN A 240 -19.08 10.66 -0.58
CA ASN A 240 -20.43 11.12 -0.21
C ASN A 240 -21.12 11.84 -1.36
N SER A 241 -20.40 12.74 -2.05
CA SER A 241 -20.92 13.48 -3.21
C SER A 241 -21.32 12.53 -4.33
N PHE A 242 -20.44 11.59 -4.69
CA PHE A 242 -20.72 10.59 -5.72
C PHE A 242 -21.91 9.68 -5.33
N ALA A 243 -21.97 9.22 -4.07
CA ALA A 243 -23.10 8.41 -3.60
C ALA A 243 -24.44 9.18 -3.63
N MET A 244 -24.43 10.51 -3.40
CA MET A 244 -25.61 11.36 -3.59
C MET A 244 -25.98 11.48 -5.06
N GLU A 245 -25.00 11.71 -5.93
CA GLU A 245 -25.18 11.85 -7.38
C GLU A 245 -25.87 10.63 -7.99
N ILE A 246 -25.44 9.42 -7.60
CA ILE A 246 -26.03 8.17 -8.09
C ILE A 246 -27.22 7.65 -7.25
N GLY A 247 -27.65 8.42 -6.24
CA GLY A 247 -28.85 8.14 -5.45
C GLY A 247 -28.73 7.02 -4.40
N VAL A 248 -27.50 6.64 -3.99
CA VAL A 248 -27.22 5.52 -3.06
C VAL A 248 -26.62 5.97 -1.72
N TYR A 249 -26.75 7.25 -1.39
CA TYR A 249 -26.10 7.79 -0.18
C TYR A 249 -26.52 7.09 1.12
N LYS A 250 -27.79 6.68 1.24
CA LYS A 250 -28.29 6.01 2.43
C LYS A 250 -27.66 4.64 2.62
N GLU A 251 -27.56 3.87 1.55
CA GLU A 251 -26.94 2.54 1.51
C GLU A 251 -25.43 2.63 1.75
N PHE A 252 -24.79 3.65 1.19
CA PHE A 252 -23.35 3.88 1.39
C PHE A 252 -23.02 4.33 2.82
N ALA A 253 -23.88 5.14 3.44
CA ALA A 253 -23.67 5.68 4.79
C ALA A 253 -24.02 4.68 5.92
N ALA A 254 -24.83 3.65 5.61
CA ALA A 254 -25.17 2.58 6.54
C ALA A 254 -23.97 1.68 6.83
#